data_cacb1f3b8dca5edbb1c0b30343be5be3
#
_entry.id   cacb1f3b8dca5edbb1c0b30343be5be3
#
_cell.length_a   1.000
_cell.length_b   1.000
_cell.length_c   1.000
_cell.angle_alpha   90.00
_cell.angle_beta   90.00
_cell.angle_gamma   90.00
#
_symmetry.space_group_name_H-M   'P 1'
#
loop_
_entity.id
_entity.type
_entity.pdbx_description
1 polymer ?
#
loop_
_entity_poly.entity_id
_entity_poly.type
_entity_poly.pdbx_seq_one_letter_code
_entity_poly.pdbx_strand_id
1 'polypeptide(L)'
;MSDSSDLVFQVLIQGAIDDVWHEITRTDQPIPAFFNNQMHVRELKAGARLAMRTGNGKYTGVVGEILECEAPTRFVHTFQFTHLDDPECVVAYDLEDVGGATQFTLTVSKVPAGTKTAKQMAQGGGMICKVLKSVIESGKPSFGIRLLYGLFKLLQPLSPKKCRSENWPV
;
A
#
# COMPACT_ATOMS: atom_id res chain seq x y z
N MET A 1 -2.79 28.54 5.00
CA MET A 1 -3.29 27.28 5.60
C MET A 1 -3.78 26.41 4.48
N SER A 2 -3.00 25.42 4.08
CA SER A 2 -3.49 24.42 3.14
C SER A 2 -4.37 23.46 3.93
N ASP A 3 -5.66 23.52 3.67
CA ASP A 3 -6.65 22.58 4.18
C ASP A 3 -6.42 21.24 3.48
N SER A 4 -5.46 20.46 3.99
CA SER A 4 -5.24 19.10 3.52
C SER A 4 -6.28 18.22 4.19
N SER A 5 -7.43 18.08 3.53
CA SER A 5 -8.43 17.12 3.98
C SER A 5 -7.87 15.71 3.82
N ASP A 6 -7.90 14.91 4.89
CA ASP A 6 -7.52 13.51 4.83
C ASP A 6 -8.41 12.76 3.84
N LEU A 7 -7.80 11.82 3.11
CA LEU A 7 -8.54 10.87 2.29
C LEU A 7 -8.83 9.62 3.12
N VAL A 8 -10.09 9.25 3.24
CA VAL A 8 -10.51 8.09 4.04
C VAL A 8 -11.27 7.12 3.16
N PHE A 9 -10.84 5.86 3.18
CA PHE A 9 -11.46 4.75 2.47
C PHE A 9 -11.76 3.62 3.44
N GLN A 10 -12.98 3.08 3.40
CA GLN A 10 -13.40 2.02 4.32
C GLN A 10 -14.02 0.86 3.56
N VAL A 11 -13.82 -0.34 4.09
CA VAL A 11 -14.47 -1.55 3.59
C VAL A 11 -14.64 -2.56 4.72
N LEU A 12 -15.81 -3.23 4.75
CA LEU A 12 -16.04 -4.38 5.62
C LEU A 12 -15.63 -5.64 4.87
N ILE A 13 -14.72 -6.40 5.45
CA ILE A 13 -14.14 -7.62 4.88
C ILE A 13 -14.62 -8.82 5.68
N GLN A 14 -15.23 -9.83 5.01
CA GLN A 14 -15.62 -11.08 5.63
C GLN A 14 -14.40 -11.99 5.82
N GLY A 15 -13.66 -11.74 6.89
CA GLY A 15 -12.44 -12.44 7.25
C GLY A 15 -11.92 -11.97 8.59
N ALA A 16 -11.14 -12.83 9.26
CA ALA A 16 -10.57 -12.55 10.56
C ALA A 16 -9.54 -11.41 10.49
N ILE A 17 -9.44 -10.63 11.55
CA ILE A 17 -8.52 -9.49 11.63
C ILE A 17 -7.06 -9.92 11.42
N ASP A 18 -6.67 -11.10 11.92
CA ASP A 18 -5.32 -11.62 11.75
C ASP A 18 -5.00 -11.96 10.28
N ASP A 19 -5.99 -12.45 9.52
CA ASP A 19 -5.80 -12.73 8.09
C ASP A 19 -5.61 -11.43 7.29
N VAL A 20 -6.38 -10.41 7.60
CA VAL A 20 -6.24 -9.08 6.97
C VAL A 20 -4.91 -8.45 7.34
N TRP A 21 -4.53 -8.50 8.61
CA TRP A 21 -3.24 -8.02 9.09
C TRP A 21 -2.07 -8.71 8.38
N HIS A 22 -2.10 -10.04 8.32
CA HIS A 22 -1.07 -10.81 7.63
C HIS A 22 -0.95 -10.39 6.17
N GLU A 23 -2.07 -10.24 5.47
CA GLU A 23 -2.08 -9.87 4.05
C GLU A 23 -1.44 -8.50 3.79
N ILE A 24 -1.67 -7.50 4.63
CA ILE A 24 -1.12 -6.15 4.43
C ILE A 24 0.30 -5.95 4.95
N THR A 25 0.81 -6.85 5.79
CA THR A 25 2.14 -6.72 6.41
C THR A 25 3.14 -7.79 5.97
N ARG A 26 2.73 -8.76 5.18
CA ARG A 26 3.63 -9.84 4.73
C ARG A 26 4.76 -9.31 3.85
N THR A 27 5.93 -9.95 3.95
CA THR A 27 7.15 -9.56 3.25
C THR A 27 7.71 -10.65 2.33
N ASP A 28 7.11 -11.84 2.34
CA ASP A 28 7.59 -13.04 1.64
C ASP A 28 7.15 -13.11 0.18
N GLN A 29 6.11 -12.36 -0.20
CA GLN A 29 5.56 -12.35 -1.55
C GLN A 29 4.83 -11.04 -1.86
N PRO A 30 4.54 -10.75 -3.16
CA PRO A 30 3.78 -9.57 -3.54
C PRO A 30 2.41 -9.49 -2.88
N ILE A 31 1.99 -8.29 -2.54
CA ILE A 31 0.69 -7.98 -1.93
C ILE A 31 -0.25 -7.47 -3.02
N PRO A 32 -1.27 -8.24 -3.44
CA PRO A 32 -2.18 -7.81 -4.50
C PRO A 32 -2.87 -6.47 -4.24
N ALA A 33 -3.26 -6.19 -2.99
CA ALA A 33 -3.89 -4.92 -2.61
C ALA A 33 -2.95 -3.72 -2.82
N PHE A 34 -1.64 -3.92 -2.76
CA PHE A 34 -0.63 -2.89 -3.00
C PHE A 34 -0.06 -2.95 -4.42
N PHE A 35 -0.95 -3.09 -5.40
CA PHE A 35 -0.61 -3.14 -6.84
C PHE A 35 0.40 -4.24 -7.18
N ASN A 36 0.30 -5.35 -6.47
CA ASN A 36 1.17 -6.52 -6.63
C ASN A 36 2.66 -6.23 -6.39
N ASN A 37 2.95 -5.24 -5.55
CA ASN A 37 4.30 -4.98 -5.06
C ASN A 37 4.58 -5.79 -3.79
N GLN A 38 5.85 -6.12 -3.60
CA GLN A 38 6.33 -6.80 -2.40
C GLN A 38 6.93 -5.78 -1.42
N MET A 39 6.56 -5.89 -0.15
CA MET A 39 7.12 -5.08 0.91
C MET A 39 8.51 -5.59 1.28
N HIS A 40 9.49 -4.70 1.26
CA HIS A 40 10.86 -4.94 1.74
C HIS A 40 11.10 -4.07 2.97
N VAL A 41 11.41 -4.69 4.08
CA VAL A 41 11.70 -4.06 5.37
C VAL A 41 12.56 -5.02 6.19
N ARG A 42 13.49 -4.51 6.97
CA ARG A 42 14.33 -5.37 7.84
C ARG A 42 13.54 -5.93 9.01
N GLU A 43 12.68 -5.13 9.59
CA GLU A 43 11.86 -5.48 10.75
C GLU A 43 10.60 -4.63 10.76
N LEU A 44 9.44 -5.23 11.07
CA LEU A 44 8.16 -4.54 11.17
C LEU A 44 8.05 -3.82 12.52
N LYS A 45 8.70 -2.67 12.63
CA LYS A 45 8.65 -1.81 13.81
C LYS A 45 8.80 -0.34 13.46
N ALA A 46 8.36 0.55 14.37
CA ALA A 46 8.56 1.99 14.24
C ALA A 46 10.05 2.34 14.04
N GLY A 47 10.32 3.27 13.14
CA GLY A 47 11.65 3.70 12.73
C GLY A 47 12.29 2.88 11.61
N ALA A 48 11.71 1.74 11.22
CA ALA A 48 12.25 0.95 10.12
C ALA A 48 11.85 1.55 8.76
N ARG A 49 12.81 1.56 7.82
CA ARG A 49 12.55 1.96 6.44
C ARG A 49 11.88 0.81 5.68
N LEU A 50 10.94 1.14 4.84
CA LEU A 50 10.29 0.19 3.94
C LEU A 50 10.35 0.64 2.48
N ALA A 51 10.34 -0.34 1.59
CA ALA A 51 10.21 -0.12 0.16
C ALA A 51 9.21 -1.10 -0.43
N MET A 52 8.32 -0.61 -1.30
CA MET A 52 7.42 -1.46 -2.10
C MET A 52 8.07 -1.68 -3.45
N ARG A 53 8.48 -2.91 -3.72
CA ARG A 53 9.20 -3.30 -4.93
C ARG A 53 8.34 -4.17 -5.84
N THR A 54 8.59 -4.09 -7.13
CA THR A 54 8.04 -5.05 -8.09
C THR A 54 8.42 -6.47 -7.71
N GLY A 55 7.61 -7.46 -8.10
CA GLY A 55 7.84 -8.87 -7.72
C GLY A 55 9.20 -9.45 -8.15
N ASN A 56 9.87 -8.87 -9.15
CA ASN A 56 11.24 -9.22 -9.53
C ASN A 56 12.32 -8.43 -8.76
N GLY A 57 11.93 -7.53 -7.86
CA GLY A 57 12.82 -6.71 -7.04
C GLY A 57 13.57 -5.59 -7.77
N LYS A 58 13.41 -5.44 -9.08
CA LYS A 58 14.21 -4.51 -9.89
C LYS A 58 13.83 -3.04 -9.73
N TYR A 59 12.54 -2.77 -9.46
CA TYR A 59 12.00 -1.42 -9.34
C TYR A 59 11.32 -1.23 -8.00
N THR A 60 11.50 -0.03 -7.43
CA THR A 60 10.83 0.41 -6.21
C THR A 60 9.84 1.50 -6.57
N GLY A 61 8.56 1.28 -6.30
CA GLY A 61 7.49 2.24 -6.61
C GLY A 61 7.21 3.22 -5.48
N VAL A 62 7.38 2.77 -4.24
CA VAL A 62 7.09 3.53 -3.02
C VAL A 62 8.17 3.27 -1.99
N VAL A 63 8.51 4.32 -1.24
CA VAL A 63 9.37 4.25 -0.06
C VAL A 63 8.71 4.95 1.12
N GLY A 64 9.10 4.58 2.34
CA GLY A 64 8.61 5.21 3.55
C GLY A 64 9.36 4.74 4.79
N GLU A 65 8.91 5.25 5.94
CA GLU A 65 9.35 4.85 7.27
C GLU A 65 8.13 4.44 8.08
N ILE A 66 8.23 3.32 8.78
CA ILE A 66 7.17 2.86 9.69
C ILE A 66 7.12 3.81 10.88
N LEU A 67 5.94 4.39 11.13
CA LEU A 67 5.68 5.28 12.26
C LEU A 67 5.05 4.52 13.43
N GLU A 68 4.13 3.60 13.12
CA GLU A 68 3.43 2.76 14.10
C GLU A 68 3.24 1.35 13.54
N CYS A 69 3.38 0.33 14.39
CA CYS A 69 3.09 -1.05 14.05
C CYS A 69 2.54 -1.79 15.26
N GLU A 70 1.24 -1.83 15.38
CA GLU A 70 0.49 -2.41 16.50
C GLU A 70 -0.39 -3.55 15.99
N ALA A 71 0.18 -4.74 15.93
CA ALA A 71 -0.53 -5.93 15.43
C ALA A 71 -1.68 -6.33 16.38
N PRO A 72 -2.85 -6.71 15.84
CA PRO A 72 -3.24 -6.72 14.44
C PRO A 72 -4.10 -5.51 14.03
N THR A 73 -4.01 -4.38 14.73
CA THR A 73 -5.00 -3.30 14.67
C THR A 73 -4.56 -2.06 13.92
N ARG A 74 -3.24 -1.75 13.91
CA ARG A 74 -2.79 -0.47 13.34
C ARG A 74 -1.41 -0.55 12.72
N PHE A 75 -1.28 -0.09 11.47
CA PHE A 75 -0.01 0.06 10.76
C PHE A 75 0.03 1.43 10.09
N VAL A 76 1.06 2.22 10.40
CA VAL A 76 1.23 3.59 9.89
C VAL A 76 2.63 3.76 9.35
N HIS A 77 2.75 4.34 8.17
CA HIS A 77 4.04 4.69 7.58
C HIS A 77 3.97 5.96 6.74
N THR A 78 5.12 6.60 6.54
CA THR A 78 5.23 7.65 5.53
C THR A 78 5.20 7.01 4.14
N PHE A 79 4.83 7.78 3.13
CA PHE A 79 4.63 7.29 1.77
C PHE A 79 5.11 8.31 0.76
N GLN A 80 6.03 7.92 -0.10
CA GLN A 80 6.51 8.71 -1.21
C GLN A 80 6.63 7.87 -2.47
N PHE A 81 6.04 8.34 -3.57
CA PHE A 81 6.25 7.73 -4.88
C PHE A 81 7.65 8.05 -5.39
N THR A 82 8.41 7.03 -5.80
CA THR A 82 9.79 7.18 -6.29
C THR A 82 9.87 7.85 -7.66
N HIS A 83 8.79 7.80 -8.44
CA HIS A 83 8.72 8.42 -9.77
C HIS A 83 8.28 9.89 -9.76
N LEU A 84 7.85 10.40 -8.61
CA LEU A 84 7.44 11.79 -8.40
C LEU A 84 8.44 12.51 -7.49
N ASP A 85 8.46 13.83 -7.59
CA ASP A 85 9.27 14.69 -6.73
C ASP A 85 8.39 15.44 -5.70
N ASP A 86 7.17 14.93 -5.49
CA ASP A 86 6.22 15.47 -4.51
C ASP A 86 6.67 15.12 -3.07
N PRO A 87 6.31 15.94 -2.08
CA PRO A 87 6.52 15.61 -0.67
C PRO A 87 5.83 14.31 -0.28
N GLU A 88 6.35 13.65 0.76
CA GLU A 88 5.72 12.46 1.34
C GLU A 88 4.38 12.81 2.01
N CYS A 89 3.49 11.83 2.04
CA CYS A 89 2.27 11.82 2.86
C CYS A 89 2.36 10.73 3.92
N VAL A 90 1.32 10.57 4.72
CA VAL A 90 1.24 9.51 5.73
C VAL A 90 0.06 8.62 5.41
N VAL A 91 0.28 7.32 5.47
CA VAL A 91 -0.74 6.29 5.25
C VAL A 91 -0.93 5.50 6.52
N ALA A 92 -2.18 5.41 6.99
CA ALA A 92 -2.58 4.62 8.13
C ALA A 92 -3.57 3.53 7.72
N TYR A 93 -3.36 2.33 8.20
CA TYR A 93 -4.26 1.20 8.07
C TYR A 93 -4.76 0.86 9.47
N ASP A 94 -6.07 1.03 9.70
CA ASP A 94 -6.74 0.68 10.94
C ASP A 94 -7.68 -0.51 10.70
N LEU A 95 -7.56 -1.52 11.55
CA LEU A 95 -8.32 -2.75 11.50
C LEU A 95 -9.11 -2.92 12.80
N GLU A 96 -10.40 -3.20 12.69
CA GLU A 96 -11.29 -3.45 13.81
C GLU A 96 -12.05 -4.75 13.60
N ASP A 97 -12.04 -5.63 14.60
CA ASP A 97 -12.86 -6.85 14.60
C ASP A 97 -14.33 -6.46 14.83
N VAL A 98 -15.16 -6.82 13.89
CA VAL A 98 -16.62 -6.57 13.95
C VAL A 98 -17.36 -7.90 13.84
N GLY A 99 -17.35 -8.65 14.95
CA GLY A 99 -18.07 -9.93 15.02
C GLY A 99 -17.53 -11.02 14.08
N GLY A 100 -16.19 -11.10 13.94
CA GLY A 100 -15.53 -12.07 13.06
C GLY A 100 -15.29 -11.57 11.63
N ALA A 101 -15.85 -10.41 11.26
CA ALA A 101 -15.46 -9.65 10.08
C ALA A 101 -14.49 -8.54 10.49
N THR A 102 -13.79 -7.95 9.53
CA THR A 102 -12.84 -6.87 9.77
C THR A 102 -13.29 -5.59 9.09
N GLN A 103 -13.48 -4.52 9.87
CA GLN A 103 -13.60 -3.18 9.32
C GLN A 103 -12.18 -2.67 9.03
N PHE A 104 -11.87 -2.48 7.76
CA PHE A 104 -10.61 -1.93 7.30
C PHE A 104 -10.78 -0.46 6.93
N THR A 105 -9.94 0.40 7.48
CA THR A 105 -9.91 1.83 7.18
C THR A 105 -8.52 2.23 6.71
N LEU A 106 -8.45 2.80 5.51
CA LEU A 106 -7.25 3.41 4.94
C LEU A 106 -7.38 4.91 5.01
N THR A 107 -6.50 5.56 5.76
CA THR A 107 -6.43 7.03 5.87
C THR A 107 -5.13 7.53 5.26
N VAL A 108 -5.23 8.50 4.35
CA VAL A 108 -4.07 9.21 3.82
C VAL A 108 -4.13 10.64 4.33
N SER A 109 -3.16 11.01 5.13
CA SER A 109 -3.03 12.35 5.73
C SER A 109 -1.78 13.08 5.21
N LYS A 110 -1.71 14.38 5.47
CA LYS A 110 -0.62 15.25 4.97
C LYS A 110 -0.46 15.18 3.45
N VAL A 111 -1.55 14.98 2.74
CA VAL A 111 -1.55 14.88 1.27
C VAL A 111 -1.15 16.23 0.68
N PRO A 112 -0.06 16.30 -0.12
CA PRO A 112 0.37 17.57 -0.70
C PRO A 112 -0.62 18.04 -1.76
N ALA A 113 -1.40 19.09 -1.42
CA ALA A 113 -2.48 19.60 -2.28
C ALA A 113 -1.99 20.01 -3.68
N GLY A 114 -2.80 19.72 -4.70
CA GLY A 114 -2.50 20.09 -6.10
C GLY A 114 -1.40 19.25 -6.77
N THR A 115 -0.90 18.19 -6.13
CA THR A 115 0.17 17.34 -6.67
C THR A 115 -0.36 16.11 -7.41
N LYS A 116 0.53 15.46 -8.15
CA LYS A 116 0.24 14.15 -8.77
C LYS A 116 0.02 13.07 -7.71
N THR A 117 0.75 13.16 -6.59
CA THR A 117 0.56 12.27 -5.43
C THR A 117 -0.87 12.36 -4.92
N ALA A 118 -1.41 13.55 -4.68
CA ALA A 118 -2.79 13.73 -4.23
C ALA A 118 -3.79 13.05 -5.17
N LYS A 119 -3.63 13.23 -6.47
CA LYS A 119 -4.50 12.60 -7.49
C LYS A 119 -4.39 11.08 -7.46
N GLN A 120 -3.17 10.53 -7.41
CA GLN A 120 -2.96 9.08 -7.40
C GLN A 120 -3.48 8.43 -6.12
N MET A 121 -3.30 9.08 -4.97
CA MET A 121 -3.83 8.57 -3.69
C MET A 121 -5.36 8.57 -3.68
N ALA A 122 -6.00 9.61 -4.18
CA ALA A 122 -7.45 9.68 -4.29
C ALA A 122 -8.03 8.57 -5.20
N GLN A 123 -7.32 8.21 -6.25
CA GLN A 123 -7.74 7.15 -7.19
C GLN A 123 -7.40 5.75 -6.67
N GLY A 124 -6.28 5.60 -5.97
CA GLY A 124 -5.75 4.29 -5.58
C GLY A 124 -6.39 3.70 -4.33
N GLY A 125 -6.83 4.53 -3.38
CA GLY A 125 -7.32 4.05 -2.09
C GLY A 125 -8.53 3.12 -2.18
N GLY A 126 -9.49 3.46 -3.03
CA GLY A 126 -10.66 2.62 -3.27
C GLY A 126 -10.31 1.28 -3.92
N MET A 127 -9.31 1.26 -4.80
CA MET A 127 -8.82 0.03 -5.42
C MET A 127 -8.15 -0.89 -4.37
N ILE A 128 -7.34 -0.33 -3.49
CA ILE A 128 -6.72 -1.08 -2.38
C ILE A 128 -7.79 -1.81 -1.57
N CYS A 129 -8.84 -1.10 -1.14
CA CYS A 129 -9.95 -1.69 -0.39
C CYS A 129 -10.65 -2.82 -1.15
N LYS A 130 -10.96 -2.62 -2.43
CA LYS A 130 -11.63 -3.64 -3.26
C LYS A 130 -10.77 -4.88 -3.46
N VAL A 131 -9.49 -4.70 -3.76
CA VAL A 131 -8.57 -5.82 -3.99
C VAL A 131 -8.34 -6.60 -2.70
N LEU A 132 -8.11 -5.91 -1.57
CA LEU A 132 -7.93 -6.54 -0.28
C LEU A 132 -9.14 -7.39 0.10
N LYS A 133 -10.35 -6.83 -0.03
CA LYS A 133 -11.60 -7.57 0.20
C LYS A 133 -11.69 -8.82 -0.68
N SER A 134 -11.42 -8.70 -1.98
CA SER A 134 -11.47 -9.83 -2.91
C SER A 134 -10.45 -10.92 -2.57
N VAL A 135 -9.24 -10.55 -2.17
CA VAL A 135 -8.19 -11.51 -1.79
C VAL A 135 -8.56 -12.28 -0.53
N ILE A 136 -9.03 -11.59 0.51
CA ILE A 136 -9.41 -12.22 1.77
C ILE A 136 -10.65 -13.12 1.59
N GLU A 137 -11.68 -12.63 0.90
CA GLU A 137 -12.95 -13.37 0.77
C GLU A 137 -12.93 -14.46 -0.29
N SER A 138 -12.11 -14.33 -1.34
CA SER A 138 -12.09 -15.25 -2.51
C SER A 138 -10.72 -15.87 -2.78
N GLY A 139 -9.69 -15.52 -2.02
CA GLY A 139 -8.31 -16.03 -2.18
C GLY A 139 -7.53 -15.43 -3.35
N LYS A 140 -8.12 -14.54 -4.15
CA LYS A 140 -7.49 -13.93 -5.33
C LYS A 140 -8.14 -12.61 -5.74
N PRO A 141 -7.39 -11.72 -6.42
CA PRO A 141 -7.97 -10.55 -7.05
C PRO A 141 -8.97 -10.93 -8.15
N SER A 142 -9.90 -10.02 -8.46
CA SER A 142 -10.82 -10.19 -9.58
C SER A 142 -10.08 -10.36 -10.91
N PHE A 143 -10.74 -10.94 -11.91
CA PHE A 143 -10.14 -11.18 -13.22
C PHE A 143 -9.63 -9.89 -13.88
N GLY A 144 -10.40 -8.80 -13.82
CA GLY A 144 -9.98 -7.50 -14.37
C GLY A 144 -8.72 -6.93 -13.72
N ILE A 145 -8.60 -7.06 -12.40
CA ILE A 145 -7.39 -6.66 -11.66
C ILE A 145 -6.18 -7.52 -12.05
N ARG A 146 -6.37 -8.82 -12.20
CA ARG A 146 -5.29 -9.72 -12.63
C ARG A 146 -4.79 -9.37 -14.03
N LEU A 147 -5.70 -9.03 -14.94
CA LEU A 147 -5.35 -8.57 -16.28
C LEU A 147 -4.58 -7.24 -16.24
N LEU A 148 -5.04 -6.28 -15.43
CA LEU A 148 -4.35 -5.00 -15.22
C LEU A 148 -2.93 -5.18 -14.69
N TYR A 149 -2.74 -6.07 -13.70
CA TYR A 149 -1.41 -6.35 -13.14
C TYR A 149 -0.49 -7.06 -14.14
N GLY A 150 -1.05 -7.90 -15.01
CA GLY A 150 -0.33 -8.48 -16.14
C GLY A 150 0.19 -7.40 -17.09
N LEU A 151 -0.62 -6.40 -17.39
CA LEU A 151 -0.21 -5.25 -18.22
C LEU A 151 0.89 -4.42 -17.51
N PHE A 152 0.74 -4.14 -16.22
CA PHE A 152 1.77 -3.43 -15.45
C PHE A 152 3.11 -4.17 -15.46
N LYS A 153 3.09 -5.49 -15.35
CA LYS A 153 4.30 -6.31 -15.43
C LYS A 153 5.01 -6.17 -16.78
N LEU A 154 4.26 -6.11 -17.87
CA LEU A 154 4.80 -5.90 -19.22
C LEU A 154 5.42 -4.51 -19.38
N LEU A 155 4.87 -3.50 -18.70
CA LEU A 155 5.33 -2.11 -18.78
C LEU A 155 6.47 -1.79 -17.81
N GLN A 156 6.81 -2.68 -16.88
CA GLN A 156 7.88 -2.47 -15.88
C GLN A 156 9.22 -2.02 -16.50
N PRO A 157 9.70 -2.58 -17.62
CA PRO A 157 10.98 -2.14 -18.21
C PRO A 157 10.99 -0.68 -18.65
N LEU A 158 9.81 -0.07 -18.84
CA LEU A 158 9.66 1.35 -19.19
C LEU A 158 9.70 2.28 -17.97
N SER A 159 9.83 1.73 -16.76
CA SER A 159 9.90 2.52 -15.53
C SER A 159 11.10 3.47 -15.54
N PRO A 160 10.96 4.69 -15.00
CA PRO A 160 12.05 5.65 -14.91
C PRO A 160 13.28 5.06 -14.20
N LYS A 161 14.47 5.46 -14.64
CA LYS A 161 15.74 4.99 -14.02
C LYS A 161 15.82 5.30 -12.52
N LYS A 162 15.21 6.40 -12.07
CA LYS A 162 15.15 6.77 -10.65
C LYS A 162 14.37 5.77 -9.79
N CYS A 163 13.48 4.96 -10.38
CA CYS A 163 12.74 3.92 -9.68
C CYS A 163 13.52 2.61 -9.49
N ARG A 164 14.73 2.49 -10.01
CA ARG A 164 15.53 1.27 -9.81
C ARG A 164 15.81 1.06 -8.33
N SER A 165 15.64 -0.18 -7.88
CA SER A 165 15.75 -0.54 -6.45
C SER A 165 17.14 -0.26 -5.86
N GLU A 166 18.20 -0.25 -6.68
CA GLU A 166 19.55 0.13 -6.25
C GLU A 166 19.64 1.56 -5.67
N ASN A 167 18.73 2.45 -6.07
CA ASN A 167 18.66 3.84 -5.56
C ASN A 167 17.91 3.93 -4.21
N TRP A 168 17.24 2.86 -3.78
CA TRP A 168 16.34 2.86 -2.63
C TRP A 168 16.64 1.69 -1.68
N PRO A 169 17.81 1.64 -1.03
CA PRO A 169 18.13 0.59 -0.07
C PRO A 169 17.27 0.69 1.19
N VAL A 170 16.94 -0.48 1.81
CA VAL A 170 16.21 -0.61 3.07
C VAL A 170 16.93 -1.53 4.04
#